data_95c61ad68f7ca00c8447fa1d5ba2c3f3
#
_entry.id   95c61ad68f7ca00c8447fa1d5ba2c3f3
#
_cell.length_a   1.000
_cell.length_b   1.000
_cell.length_c   1.000
_cell.angle_alpha   90.00
_cell.angle_beta   90.00
_cell.angle_gamma   90.00
#
_symmetry.space_group_name_H-M   'P 1'
#
loop_
_entity.id
_entity.type
_entity.pdbx_description
1 polymer ?
#
loop_
_entity_poly.entity_id
_entity_poly.type
_entity_poly.pdbx_seq_one_letter_code
_entity_poly.pdbx_strand_id
1 'polypeptide(L)'
;MKISIFGKYGPYPPLNGATSSYVLNSKQTTVAFEFGSGAFSRVNNSFPVEKSDALILSHFHFDHCSDCGVLGYALLRYYALGKAKEPLKIYCPKDNSPLSQAIKSMKAFSVTEVGDGDEITVKDLKFKFYAVNHPVPCLGFRVTDGEKTFAYGGDSNECAALDKIIGGADLALLDGGLLYRDWNENKPHLSVKGCSQLAKKHGVKAIITHLNPEYDKGEIIDEIAVGGGDCVVAEENKTYTV
;
A
#
# COMPACT_ATOMS: atom_id res chain seq x y z
N MET A 1 -15.54 5.96 0.53
CA MET A 1 -14.09 6.11 0.23
C MET A 1 -13.76 5.75 -1.21
N LYS A 2 -12.60 6.21 -1.73
CA LYS A 2 -12.08 5.84 -3.06
C LYS A 2 -10.59 5.56 -2.96
N ILE A 3 -10.10 4.54 -3.66
CA ILE A 3 -8.67 4.20 -3.75
C ILE A 3 -8.17 4.38 -5.17
N SER A 4 -7.10 5.15 -5.35
CA SER A 4 -6.41 5.36 -6.62
C SER A 4 -5.06 4.64 -6.61
N ILE A 5 -4.77 3.90 -7.68
CA ILE A 5 -3.54 3.13 -7.85
C ILE A 5 -2.60 3.92 -8.75
N PHE A 6 -1.42 4.29 -8.28
CA PHE A 6 -0.39 4.99 -9.05
C PHE A 6 0.80 4.11 -9.40
N GLY A 7 1.03 3.07 -8.62
CA GLY A 7 2.00 2.03 -8.88
C GLY A 7 1.53 0.71 -8.32
N LYS A 8 1.73 -0.36 -9.06
CA LYS A 8 1.20 -1.69 -8.75
C LYS A 8 2.22 -2.80 -8.82
N TYR A 9 3.46 -2.49 -9.17
CA TYR A 9 4.49 -3.50 -9.39
C TYR A 9 5.39 -3.69 -8.16
N GLY A 10 5.91 -4.89 -8.02
CA GLY A 10 6.97 -5.29 -7.09
C GLY A 10 7.77 -6.45 -7.70
N PRO A 11 9.08 -6.56 -7.43
CA PRO A 11 9.93 -5.64 -6.65
C PRO A 11 10.51 -4.48 -7.47
N TYR A 12 10.21 -4.36 -8.77
CA TYR A 12 10.62 -3.27 -9.64
C TYR A 12 9.56 -3.00 -10.71
N PRO A 13 9.52 -1.78 -11.29
CA PRO A 13 8.53 -1.46 -12.30
C PRO A 13 9.06 -1.83 -13.70
N PRO A 14 8.18 -2.22 -14.65
CA PRO A 14 8.52 -2.28 -16.06
C PRO A 14 8.65 -0.87 -16.65
N LEU A 15 9.00 -0.76 -17.93
CA LEU A 15 9.00 0.51 -18.65
C LEU A 15 7.62 1.21 -18.50
N ASN A 16 7.63 2.47 -18.12
CA ASN A 16 6.44 3.27 -17.83
C ASN A 16 5.56 2.74 -16.66
N GLY A 17 6.04 1.79 -15.87
CA GLY A 17 5.42 1.34 -14.64
C GLY A 17 5.88 2.12 -13.40
N ALA A 18 5.24 1.87 -12.26
CA ALA A 18 5.71 2.30 -10.94
C ALA A 18 5.52 1.18 -9.92
N THR A 19 6.36 1.16 -8.90
CA THR A 19 6.17 0.25 -7.76
C THR A 19 5.12 0.80 -6.79
N SER A 20 4.83 0.05 -5.75
CA SER A 20 3.70 0.28 -4.84
C SER A 20 3.48 1.75 -4.48
N SER A 21 2.33 2.29 -4.89
CA SER A 21 1.92 3.65 -4.55
C SER A 21 0.42 3.84 -4.71
N TYR A 22 -0.23 4.31 -3.66
CA TYR A 22 -1.69 4.39 -3.60
C TYR A 22 -2.14 5.66 -2.88
N VAL A 23 -3.34 6.15 -3.21
CA VAL A 23 -3.97 7.28 -2.52
C VAL A 23 -5.41 6.93 -2.17
N LEU A 24 -5.73 6.96 -0.88
CA LEU A 24 -7.07 6.77 -0.35
C LEU A 24 -7.70 8.12 -0.03
N ASN A 25 -8.90 8.34 -0.57
CA ASN A 25 -9.69 9.52 -0.33
C ASN A 25 -11.00 9.18 0.37
N SER A 26 -11.33 9.91 1.44
CA SER A 26 -12.65 10.00 2.04
C SER A 26 -13.32 11.34 1.71
N LYS A 27 -14.38 11.69 2.45
CA LYS A 27 -15.02 13.01 2.31
C LYS A 27 -14.13 14.17 2.76
N GLN A 28 -13.23 13.94 3.73
CA GLN A 28 -12.43 15.00 4.38
C GLN A 28 -10.92 14.72 4.37
N THR A 29 -10.51 13.50 4.01
CA THR A 29 -9.13 13.05 4.21
C THR A 29 -8.54 12.49 2.92
N THR A 30 -7.27 12.80 2.69
CA THR A 30 -6.44 12.18 1.68
C THR A 30 -5.21 11.58 2.34
N VAL A 31 -5.05 10.27 2.25
CA VAL A 31 -3.89 9.54 2.75
C VAL A 31 -3.23 8.82 1.60
N ALA A 32 -1.93 9.10 1.39
CA ALA A 32 -1.09 8.26 0.56
C ALA A 32 -0.61 7.05 1.37
N PHE A 33 -0.44 5.92 0.73
CA PHE A 33 0.30 4.80 1.33
C PHE A 33 1.15 4.13 0.26
N GLU A 34 2.33 3.71 0.69
CA GLU A 34 3.46 3.34 -0.15
C GLU A 34 3.88 4.46 -1.12
N PHE A 35 5.17 4.63 -1.28
CA PHE A 35 5.74 5.66 -2.13
C PHE A 35 7.01 5.16 -2.82
N GLY A 36 6.84 4.08 -3.59
CA GLY A 36 7.91 3.39 -4.29
C GLY A 36 8.40 4.11 -5.54
N SER A 37 9.20 3.43 -6.34
CA SER A 37 9.84 4.00 -7.52
C SER A 37 8.84 4.47 -8.57
N GLY A 38 8.95 5.72 -9.02
CA GLY A 38 8.06 6.36 -9.99
C GLY A 38 6.77 6.93 -9.38
N ALA A 39 6.57 6.80 -8.07
CA ALA A 39 5.38 7.25 -7.36
C ALA A 39 5.24 8.77 -7.40
N PHE A 40 6.32 9.51 -7.11
CA PHE A 40 6.25 10.97 -6.97
C PHE A 40 5.68 11.65 -8.21
N SER A 41 6.19 11.35 -9.40
CA SER A 41 5.75 12.00 -10.64
C SER A 41 4.29 11.71 -10.95
N ARG A 42 3.83 10.49 -10.70
CA ARG A 42 2.46 10.04 -10.99
C ARG A 42 1.45 10.62 -10.01
N VAL A 43 1.74 10.51 -8.71
CA VAL A 43 0.87 11.08 -7.67
C VAL A 43 0.79 12.59 -7.83
N ASN A 44 1.93 13.28 -7.96
CA ASN A 44 1.97 14.75 -8.04
C ASN A 44 1.31 15.32 -9.29
N ASN A 45 1.26 14.57 -10.40
CA ASN A 45 0.52 14.96 -11.59
C ASN A 45 -1.00 14.86 -11.44
N SER A 46 -1.46 13.98 -10.54
CA SER A 46 -2.89 13.70 -10.33
C SER A 46 -3.44 14.35 -9.07
N PHE A 47 -2.58 14.53 -8.08
CA PHE A 47 -2.94 15.07 -6.78
C PHE A 47 -1.75 15.83 -6.16
N PRO A 48 -1.94 17.08 -5.67
CA PRO A 48 -0.87 17.84 -5.02
C PRO A 48 -0.42 17.14 -3.73
N VAL A 49 0.78 16.55 -3.73
CA VAL A 49 1.29 15.74 -2.60
C VAL A 49 1.38 16.53 -1.30
N GLU A 50 1.57 17.86 -1.38
CA GLU A 50 1.57 18.75 -0.21
C GLU A 50 0.21 18.89 0.47
N LYS A 51 -0.85 18.38 -0.13
CA LYS A 51 -2.21 18.34 0.43
C LYS A 51 -2.56 17.00 1.04
N SER A 52 -1.64 16.04 1.04
CA SER A 52 -1.84 14.78 1.75
C SER A 52 -1.87 15.02 3.26
N ASP A 53 -2.82 14.40 3.93
CA ASP A 53 -2.96 14.50 5.40
C ASP A 53 -1.99 13.58 6.13
N ALA A 54 -1.61 12.48 5.47
CA ALA A 54 -0.58 11.54 5.94
C ALA A 54 -0.04 10.69 4.79
N LEU A 55 1.12 10.10 5.03
CA LEU A 55 1.69 8.97 4.30
C LEU A 55 1.80 7.78 5.27
N ILE A 56 1.37 6.59 4.83
CA ILE A 56 1.56 5.34 5.57
C ILE A 56 2.54 4.48 4.78
N LEU A 57 3.56 3.97 5.43
CA LEU A 57 4.48 2.98 4.87
C LEU A 57 4.26 1.65 5.57
N SER A 58 3.99 0.59 4.82
CA SER A 58 3.86 -0.76 5.39
C SER A 58 5.21 -1.29 5.88
N HIS A 59 6.29 -0.98 5.17
CA HIS A 59 7.65 -1.36 5.49
C HIS A 59 8.67 -0.54 4.67
N PHE A 60 9.98 -0.83 4.83
CA PHE A 60 11.05 -0.04 4.23
C PHE A 60 11.82 -0.78 3.13
N HIS A 61 11.18 -1.64 2.32
CA HIS A 61 11.79 -2.05 1.05
C HIS A 61 11.74 -0.91 0.03
N PHE A 62 12.70 -0.89 -0.89
CA PHE A 62 12.86 0.21 -1.85
C PHE A 62 11.64 0.41 -2.75
N ASP A 63 10.97 -0.65 -3.14
CA ASP A 63 9.78 -0.61 -3.98
C ASP A 63 8.52 -0.09 -3.27
N HIS A 64 8.62 0.20 -1.97
CA HIS A 64 7.57 0.83 -1.16
C HIS A 64 7.92 2.24 -0.70
N CYS A 65 9.20 2.65 -0.73
CA CYS A 65 9.58 3.93 -0.13
C CYS A 65 10.72 4.68 -0.85
N SER A 66 11.21 4.22 -2.01
CA SER A 66 12.34 4.87 -2.70
C SER A 66 12.07 6.33 -3.07
N ASP A 67 10.86 6.68 -3.50
CA ASP A 67 10.51 8.06 -3.85
C ASP A 67 10.22 8.96 -2.63
N CYS A 68 10.25 8.42 -1.39
CA CYS A 68 10.18 9.25 -0.19
C CYS A 68 11.32 10.26 -0.11
N GLY A 69 12.50 9.91 -0.63
CA GLY A 69 13.61 10.87 -0.74
C GLY A 69 13.26 12.05 -1.64
N VAL A 70 12.71 11.80 -2.82
CA VAL A 70 12.27 12.83 -3.76
C VAL A 70 11.11 13.64 -3.19
N LEU A 71 10.12 12.99 -2.59
CA LEU A 71 9.00 13.63 -1.90
C LEU A 71 9.49 14.58 -0.81
N GLY A 72 10.46 14.15 0.01
CA GLY A 72 11.03 14.98 1.06
C GLY A 72 11.65 16.27 0.51
N TYR A 73 12.43 16.20 -0.56
CA TYR A 73 12.99 17.40 -1.21
C TYR A 73 11.89 18.31 -1.80
N ALA A 74 10.87 17.74 -2.42
CA ALA A 74 9.75 18.50 -2.95
C ALA A 74 9.00 19.24 -1.84
N LEU A 75 8.70 18.58 -0.72
CA LEU A 75 8.04 19.20 0.44
C LEU A 75 8.86 20.33 1.05
N LEU A 76 10.19 20.16 1.21
CA LEU A 76 11.06 21.24 1.68
C LEU A 76 11.01 22.46 0.74
N ARG A 77 10.93 22.22 -0.58
CA ARG A 77 10.74 23.30 -1.55
C ARG A 77 9.36 23.94 -1.43
N TYR A 78 8.30 23.15 -1.21
CA TYR A 78 6.95 23.66 -1.02
C TYR A 78 6.81 24.47 0.26
N TYR A 79 7.51 24.12 1.35
CA TYR A 79 7.60 24.96 2.57
C TYR A 79 8.25 26.31 2.27
N ALA A 80 9.38 26.32 1.57
CA ALA A 80 10.08 27.54 1.20
C ALA A 80 9.22 28.47 0.29
N LEU A 81 8.26 27.89 -0.45
CA LEU A 81 7.33 28.62 -1.31
C LEU A 81 5.99 28.95 -0.63
N GLY A 82 5.81 28.59 0.64
CA GLY A 82 4.56 28.78 1.39
C GLY A 82 3.39 27.91 0.93
N LYS A 83 3.65 26.87 0.10
CA LYS A 83 2.63 25.92 -0.39
C LYS A 83 2.27 24.86 0.64
N ALA A 84 3.19 24.49 1.52
CA ALA A 84 2.99 23.62 2.66
C ALA A 84 3.42 24.35 3.93
N LYS A 85 2.77 24.05 5.06
CA LYS A 85 3.02 24.75 6.34
C LYS A 85 3.70 23.86 7.40
N GLU A 86 3.41 22.57 7.38
CA GLU A 86 3.85 21.62 8.39
C GLU A 86 4.45 20.37 7.75
N PRO A 87 5.40 19.70 8.42
CA PRO A 87 5.94 18.42 7.95
C PRO A 87 4.84 17.41 7.69
N LEU A 88 4.95 16.66 6.59
CA LEU A 88 4.01 15.58 6.28
C LEU A 88 4.10 14.49 7.36
N LYS A 89 2.96 14.12 7.92
CA LYS A 89 2.89 13.01 8.89
C LYS A 89 3.18 11.69 8.18
N ILE A 90 4.13 10.91 8.72
CA ILE A 90 4.39 9.54 8.28
C ILE A 90 4.08 8.58 9.42
N TYR A 91 3.30 7.54 9.12
CA TYR A 91 3.08 6.39 9.98
C TYR A 91 3.77 5.17 9.37
N CYS A 92 4.62 4.49 10.13
CA CYS A 92 5.43 3.39 9.63
C CYS A 92 5.79 2.41 10.75
N PRO A 93 6.19 1.17 10.44
CA PRO A 93 6.66 0.25 11.47
C PRO A 93 7.98 0.74 12.09
N LYS A 94 8.24 0.27 13.31
CA LYS A 94 9.56 0.40 13.90
C LYS A 94 10.56 -0.42 13.11
N ASP A 95 11.51 0.26 12.51
CA ASP A 95 12.58 -0.33 11.71
C ASP A 95 13.84 0.52 11.88
N ASN A 96 15.00 -0.15 11.98
CA ASN A 96 16.30 0.50 12.20
C ASN A 96 17.25 0.31 11.00
N SER A 97 16.73 -0.12 9.85
CA SER A 97 17.53 -0.22 8.62
C SER A 97 18.07 1.16 8.20
N PRO A 98 19.19 1.20 7.48
CA PRO A 98 19.77 2.47 7.01
C PRO A 98 18.78 3.31 6.20
N LEU A 99 17.94 2.67 5.38
CA LEU A 99 16.92 3.35 4.57
C LEU A 99 15.84 3.98 5.44
N SER A 100 15.33 3.24 6.43
CA SER A 100 14.33 3.77 7.37
C SER A 100 14.88 4.96 8.15
N GLN A 101 16.11 4.89 8.63
CA GLN A 101 16.77 5.99 9.35
C GLN A 101 16.95 7.21 8.44
N ALA A 102 17.36 7.01 7.18
CA ALA A 102 17.51 8.11 6.21
C ALA A 102 16.17 8.83 5.98
N ILE A 103 15.08 8.10 5.75
CA ILE A 103 13.74 8.69 5.54
C ILE A 103 13.26 9.38 6.82
N LYS A 104 13.32 8.71 7.97
CA LYS A 104 12.87 9.24 9.26
C LYS A 104 13.59 10.52 9.70
N SER A 105 14.86 10.69 9.31
CA SER A 105 15.67 11.87 9.65
C SER A 105 15.36 13.10 8.79
N MET A 106 14.57 12.99 7.73
CA MET A 106 14.27 14.11 6.85
C MET A 106 13.32 15.11 7.53
N LYS A 107 13.73 16.38 7.59
CA LYS A 107 12.92 17.49 8.18
C LYS A 107 11.57 17.72 7.50
N ALA A 108 11.38 17.14 6.32
CA ALA A 108 10.11 17.21 5.59
C ALA A 108 9.01 16.36 6.23
N PHE A 109 9.36 15.45 7.13
CA PHE A 109 8.46 14.48 7.71
C PHE A 109 8.34 14.60 9.23
N SER A 110 7.13 14.33 9.73
CA SER A 110 6.83 14.12 11.13
C SER A 110 6.46 12.64 11.32
N VAL A 111 7.38 11.85 11.86
CA VAL A 111 7.28 10.39 11.88
C VAL A 111 6.68 9.89 13.18
N THR A 112 5.72 8.98 13.09
CA THR A 112 5.15 8.19 14.19
C THR A 112 5.31 6.71 13.86
N GLU A 113 6.04 5.99 14.71
CA GLU A 113 6.13 4.53 14.60
C GLU A 113 4.86 3.88 15.17
N VAL A 114 4.35 2.89 14.43
CA VAL A 114 3.15 2.11 14.79
C VAL A 114 3.47 0.61 14.70
N GLY A 115 2.71 -0.21 15.42
CA GLY A 115 2.91 -1.66 15.49
C GLY A 115 1.61 -2.45 15.43
N ASP A 116 1.72 -3.76 15.68
CA ASP A 116 0.56 -4.66 15.72
C ASP A 116 -0.47 -4.23 16.77
N GLY A 117 -1.71 -4.09 16.35
CA GLY A 117 -2.83 -3.68 17.18
C GLY A 117 -2.99 -2.18 17.38
N ASP A 118 -2.02 -1.36 16.98
CA ASP A 118 -2.11 0.09 17.11
C ASP A 118 -3.24 0.67 16.26
N GLU A 119 -3.85 1.72 16.78
CA GLU A 119 -4.92 2.46 16.09
C GLU A 119 -4.54 3.94 15.99
N ILE A 120 -4.79 4.54 14.83
CA ILE A 120 -4.64 5.98 14.62
C ILE A 120 -5.89 6.57 13.98
N THR A 121 -6.06 7.86 14.15
CA THR A 121 -7.11 8.61 13.46
C THR A 121 -6.49 9.75 12.66
N VAL A 122 -6.82 9.80 11.37
CA VAL A 122 -6.48 10.91 10.48
C VAL A 122 -7.80 11.52 10.01
N LYS A 123 -8.20 12.62 10.62
CA LYS A 123 -9.52 13.28 10.43
C LYS A 123 -10.69 12.30 10.56
N ASP A 124 -11.39 11.97 9.47
CA ASP A 124 -12.53 11.04 9.46
C ASP A 124 -12.15 9.58 9.22
N LEU A 125 -10.87 9.28 9.01
CA LEU A 125 -10.38 7.91 8.80
C LEU A 125 -9.77 7.33 10.07
N LYS A 126 -10.23 6.12 10.45
CA LYS A 126 -9.68 5.33 11.56
C LYS A 126 -8.95 4.12 11.01
N PHE A 127 -7.67 4.01 11.32
CA PHE A 127 -6.79 2.92 10.92
C PHE A 127 -6.53 1.99 12.10
N LYS A 128 -6.44 0.69 11.79
CA LYS A 128 -5.92 -0.33 12.72
C LYS A 128 -4.88 -1.16 11.99
N PHE A 129 -3.70 -1.29 12.61
CA PHE A 129 -2.53 -1.96 12.04
C PHE A 129 -2.40 -3.40 12.53
N TYR A 130 -1.79 -4.24 11.69
CA TYR A 130 -1.53 -5.65 11.97
C TYR A 130 -0.17 -6.03 11.41
N ALA A 131 0.67 -6.69 12.23
CA ALA A 131 1.91 -7.28 11.74
C ALA A 131 1.59 -8.46 10.82
N VAL A 132 2.25 -8.52 9.67
CA VAL A 132 2.06 -9.54 8.66
C VAL A 132 3.33 -10.37 8.44
N ASN A 133 3.24 -11.45 7.67
CA ASN A 133 4.35 -12.39 7.46
C ASN A 133 5.26 -11.93 6.32
N HIS A 134 6.30 -11.17 6.66
CA HIS A 134 7.30 -10.65 5.73
C HIS A 134 8.69 -10.67 6.38
N PRO A 135 9.81 -10.76 5.60
CA PRO A 135 11.18 -10.85 6.16
C PRO A 135 11.62 -9.65 7.00
N VAL A 136 11.02 -8.49 6.80
CA VAL A 136 11.26 -7.27 7.57
C VAL A 136 9.99 -6.85 8.31
N PRO A 137 10.05 -5.99 9.35
CA PRO A 137 8.86 -5.46 9.99
C PRO A 137 7.90 -4.86 8.96
N CYS A 138 6.75 -5.49 8.75
CA CYS A 138 5.74 -5.10 7.77
C CYS A 138 4.35 -5.10 8.39
N LEU A 139 3.55 -4.10 8.01
CA LEU A 139 2.20 -3.89 8.51
C LEU A 139 1.18 -3.89 7.37
N GLY A 140 0.14 -4.70 7.52
CA GLY A 140 -1.12 -4.45 6.84
C GLY A 140 -2.03 -3.59 7.72
N PHE A 141 -3.13 -3.07 7.17
CA PHE A 141 -4.07 -2.27 7.94
C PHE A 141 -5.51 -2.38 7.44
N ARG A 142 -6.44 -2.06 8.32
CA ARG A 142 -7.83 -1.74 8.00
C ARG A 142 -8.05 -0.26 8.21
N VAL A 143 -8.88 0.35 7.38
CA VAL A 143 -9.29 1.73 7.55
C VAL A 143 -10.78 1.88 7.31
N THR A 144 -11.46 2.66 8.16
CA THR A 144 -12.89 2.94 8.02
C THR A 144 -13.18 4.43 8.15
N ASP A 145 -14.19 4.90 7.40
CA ASP A 145 -14.79 6.24 7.55
C ASP A 145 -16.11 6.18 8.37
N GLY A 146 -16.38 5.03 9.00
CA GLY A 146 -17.61 4.75 9.76
C GLY A 146 -18.74 4.14 8.92
N GLU A 147 -18.70 4.27 7.59
CA GLU A 147 -19.68 3.69 6.65
C GLU A 147 -19.08 2.51 5.88
N LYS A 148 -17.85 2.65 5.45
CA LYS A 148 -17.11 1.69 4.62
C LYS A 148 -15.78 1.29 5.26
N THR A 149 -15.29 0.11 4.92
CA THR A 149 -14.00 -0.40 5.36
C THR A 149 -13.16 -0.83 4.17
N PHE A 150 -11.96 -0.27 4.07
CA PHE A 150 -10.94 -0.69 3.14
C PHE A 150 -9.85 -1.47 3.88
N ALA A 151 -9.31 -2.52 3.24
CA ALA A 151 -8.25 -3.36 3.78
C ALA A 151 -7.02 -3.34 2.87
N TYR A 152 -5.83 -3.21 3.45
CA TYR A 152 -4.56 -3.34 2.76
C TYR A 152 -3.72 -4.45 3.41
N GLY A 153 -3.35 -5.45 2.63
CA GLY A 153 -2.60 -6.61 3.13
C GLY A 153 -1.15 -6.32 3.52
N GLY A 154 -0.56 -5.24 3.00
CA GLY A 154 0.90 -5.10 2.99
C GLY A 154 1.55 -6.19 2.15
N ASP A 155 2.87 -6.28 2.15
CA ASP A 155 3.59 -7.43 1.60
C ASP A 155 3.56 -8.56 2.61
N SER A 156 3.01 -9.70 2.21
CA SER A 156 2.82 -10.82 3.14
C SER A 156 2.66 -12.15 2.42
N ASN A 157 3.27 -13.18 2.97
CA ASN A 157 2.79 -14.55 2.75
C ASN A 157 1.57 -14.85 3.64
N GLU A 158 1.01 -16.06 3.51
CA GLU A 158 -0.13 -16.49 4.33
C GLU A 158 0.13 -16.31 5.82
N CYS A 159 -0.81 -15.66 6.51
CA CYS A 159 -0.78 -15.52 7.96
C CYS A 159 -2.18 -15.18 8.50
N ALA A 160 -2.39 -15.48 9.79
CA ALA A 160 -3.66 -15.23 10.46
C ALA A 160 -4.04 -13.73 10.54
N ALA A 161 -3.06 -12.82 10.40
CA ALA A 161 -3.32 -11.39 10.36
C ALA A 161 -4.14 -10.99 9.13
N LEU A 162 -3.90 -11.61 7.97
CA LEU A 162 -4.65 -11.34 6.74
C LEU A 162 -6.14 -11.63 6.90
N ASP A 163 -6.52 -12.71 7.61
CA ASP A 163 -7.93 -12.98 7.92
C ASP A 163 -8.58 -11.86 8.73
N LYS A 164 -7.85 -11.27 9.69
CA LYS A 164 -8.32 -10.15 10.50
C LYS A 164 -8.40 -8.85 9.69
N ILE A 165 -7.43 -8.62 8.80
CA ILE A 165 -7.38 -7.44 7.94
C ILE A 165 -8.53 -7.44 6.95
N ILE A 166 -8.84 -8.57 6.30
CA ILE A 166 -9.77 -8.67 5.18
C ILE A 166 -11.21 -8.92 5.64
N GLY A 167 -11.40 -9.70 6.71
CA GLY A 167 -12.73 -10.11 7.17
C GLY A 167 -13.69 -8.95 7.36
N GLY A 168 -14.81 -8.93 6.58
CA GLY A 168 -15.82 -7.88 6.64
C GLY A 168 -15.39 -6.52 6.07
N ALA A 169 -14.33 -6.45 5.25
CA ALA A 169 -14.01 -5.27 4.47
C ALA A 169 -14.95 -5.17 3.24
N ASP A 170 -15.18 -3.96 2.75
CA ASP A 170 -15.93 -3.71 1.51
C ASP A 170 -15.03 -3.89 0.29
N LEU A 171 -13.74 -3.57 0.42
CA LEU A 171 -12.73 -3.74 -0.62
C LEU A 171 -11.36 -4.03 0.01
N ALA A 172 -10.63 -4.98 -0.56
CA ALA A 172 -9.25 -5.28 -0.16
C ALA A 172 -8.25 -4.98 -1.29
N LEU A 173 -7.02 -4.62 -0.91
CA LEU A 173 -5.86 -4.53 -1.80
C LEU A 173 -4.81 -5.53 -1.30
N LEU A 174 -4.47 -6.51 -2.14
CA LEU A 174 -3.68 -7.68 -1.74
C LEU A 174 -2.43 -7.83 -2.58
N ASP A 175 -1.35 -8.24 -1.94
CA ASP A 175 -0.06 -8.57 -2.54
C ASP A 175 -0.16 -9.91 -3.30
N GLY A 176 -0.10 -9.84 -4.62
CA GLY A 176 -0.04 -10.98 -5.54
C GLY A 176 1.33 -11.08 -6.23
N GLY A 177 2.40 -10.93 -5.48
CA GLY A 177 3.78 -10.88 -6.00
C GLY A 177 4.25 -12.18 -6.65
N LEU A 178 3.56 -13.30 -6.46
CA LEU A 178 3.94 -14.60 -7.02
C LEU A 178 2.80 -15.26 -7.81
N LEU A 179 3.15 -16.03 -8.84
CA LEU A 179 2.27 -17.08 -9.36
C LEU A 179 2.36 -18.32 -8.44
N TYR A 180 1.29 -19.11 -8.40
CA TYR A 180 1.21 -20.26 -7.51
C TYR A 180 2.32 -21.29 -7.74
N ARG A 181 2.80 -21.43 -8.99
CA ARG A 181 3.93 -22.32 -9.31
C ARG A 181 5.24 -21.90 -8.65
N ASP A 182 5.41 -20.62 -8.31
CA ASP A 182 6.62 -20.06 -7.70
C ASP A 182 6.45 -19.84 -6.19
N TRP A 183 5.26 -20.08 -5.69
CA TRP A 183 4.90 -19.87 -4.30
C TRP A 183 5.18 -21.10 -3.42
N ASN A 184 5.58 -20.86 -2.20
CA ASN A 184 5.54 -21.82 -1.07
C ASN A 184 5.49 -21.03 0.25
N GLU A 185 5.34 -21.77 1.37
CA GLU A 185 5.19 -21.20 2.71
C GLU A 185 6.41 -20.39 3.20
N ASN A 186 7.58 -20.52 2.56
CA ASN A 186 8.80 -19.80 2.92
C ASN A 186 9.04 -18.56 2.05
N LYS A 187 8.13 -18.25 1.14
CA LYS A 187 8.22 -17.07 0.29
C LYS A 187 7.71 -15.82 1.03
N PRO A 188 8.13 -14.62 0.63
CA PRO A 188 7.72 -13.37 1.30
C PRO A 188 6.36 -12.82 0.86
N HIS A 189 5.73 -13.40 -0.16
CA HIS A 189 4.50 -12.89 -0.80
C HIS A 189 3.46 -13.97 -0.96
N LEU A 190 2.18 -13.57 -1.04
CA LEU A 190 1.11 -14.45 -1.50
C LEU A 190 1.26 -14.76 -3.00
N SER A 191 0.64 -15.87 -3.42
CA SER A 191 0.35 -16.06 -4.83
C SER A 191 -0.94 -15.35 -5.22
N VAL A 192 -1.07 -15.01 -6.51
CA VAL A 192 -2.30 -14.47 -7.11
C VAL A 192 -3.50 -15.39 -6.80
N LYS A 193 -3.32 -16.70 -6.96
CA LYS A 193 -4.35 -17.69 -6.60
C LYS A 193 -4.69 -17.64 -5.10
N GLY A 194 -3.68 -17.52 -4.23
CA GLY A 194 -3.88 -17.38 -2.78
C GLY A 194 -4.67 -16.14 -2.41
N CYS A 195 -4.39 -15.00 -3.04
CA CYS A 195 -5.17 -13.77 -2.89
C CYS A 195 -6.64 -13.99 -3.27
N SER A 196 -6.89 -14.65 -4.40
CA SER A 196 -8.24 -14.94 -4.89
C SER A 196 -9.00 -15.88 -3.94
N GLN A 197 -8.33 -16.91 -3.43
CA GLN A 197 -8.91 -17.83 -2.44
C GLN A 197 -9.23 -17.13 -1.12
N LEU A 198 -8.36 -16.22 -0.67
CA LEU A 198 -8.58 -15.42 0.53
C LEU A 198 -9.76 -14.47 0.39
N ALA A 199 -9.87 -13.79 -0.76
CA ALA A 199 -11.02 -12.95 -1.10
C ALA A 199 -12.33 -13.76 -1.10
N LYS A 200 -12.33 -14.95 -1.71
CA LYS A 200 -13.46 -15.88 -1.71
C LYS A 200 -13.87 -16.31 -0.31
N LYS A 201 -12.89 -16.72 0.51
CA LYS A 201 -13.10 -17.16 1.89
C LYS A 201 -13.88 -16.13 2.72
N HIS A 202 -13.59 -14.85 2.52
CA HIS A 202 -14.19 -13.74 3.27
C HIS A 202 -15.37 -13.08 2.54
N GLY A 203 -15.67 -13.45 1.29
CA GLY A 203 -16.71 -12.82 0.50
C GLY A 203 -16.45 -11.34 0.19
N VAL A 204 -15.18 -10.96 0.06
CA VAL A 204 -14.72 -9.58 -0.12
C VAL A 204 -14.23 -9.37 -1.54
N LYS A 205 -14.57 -8.23 -2.15
CA LYS A 205 -13.93 -7.78 -3.38
C LYS A 205 -12.46 -7.46 -3.14
N ALA A 206 -11.58 -7.92 -4.04
CA ALA A 206 -10.16 -7.62 -3.91
C ALA A 206 -9.54 -7.09 -5.20
N ILE A 207 -8.58 -6.18 -5.03
CA ILE A 207 -7.68 -5.70 -6.08
C ILE A 207 -6.33 -6.38 -5.81
N ILE A 208 -5.80 -7.09 -6.80
CA ILE A 208 -4.49 -7.74 -6.69
C ILE A 208 -3.43 -6.80 -7.24
N THR A 209 -2.46 -6.47 -6.41
CA THR A 209 -1.36 -5.53 -6.67
C THR A 209 -0.01 -6.17 -6.36
N HIS A 210 1.06 -5.40 -6.32
CA HIS A 210 2.43 -5.85 -6.09
C HIS A 210 2.87 -6.92 -7.11
N LEU A 211 2.50 -6.70 -8.37
CA LEU A 211 2.65 -7.70 -9.43
C LEU A 211 4.10 -7.72 -9.93
N ASN A 212 4.66 -8.91 -10.03
CA ASN A 212 5.95 -9.09 -10.68
C ASN A 212 5.83 -8.78 -12.19
N PRO A 213 6.63 -7.85 -12.73
CA PRO A 213 6.55 -7.43 -14.14
C PRO A 213 6.96 -8.53 -15.14
N GLU A 214 7.59 -9.61 -14.68
CA GLU A 214 7.98 -10.75 -15.52
C GLU A 214 6.83 -11.74 -15.79
N TYR A 215 5.71 -11.61 -15.06
CA TYR A 215 4.59 -12.53 -15.23
C TYR A 215 3.64 -12.06 -16.34
N ASP A 216 3.19 -13.01 -17.16
CA ASP A 216 2.17 -12.74 -18.17
C ASP A 216 0.82 -12.38 -17.54
N LYS A 217 0.15 -11.39 -18.11
CA LYS A 217 -1.15 -10.93 -17.62
C LYS A 217 -2.22 -12.01 -17.72
N GLY A 218 -2.15 -12.88 -18.73
CA GLY A 218 -3.07 -14.00 -18.91
C GLY A 218 -2.95 -15.00 -17.77
N GLU A 219 -1.71 -15.36 -17.38
CA GLU A 219 -1.45 -16.26 -16.25
C GLU A 219 -2.02 -15.70 -14.93
N ILE A 220 -1.87 -14.38 -14.71
CA ILE A 220 -2.43 -13.72 -13.53
C ILE A 220 -3.96 -13.84 -13.53
N ILE A 221 -4.61 -13.60 -14.66
CA ILE A 221 -6.09 -13.71 -14.80
C ILE A 221 -6.54 -15.15 -14.58
N ASP A 222 -5.84 -16.12 -15.15
CA ASP A 222 -6.16 -17.54 -15.00
C ASP A 222 -6.08 -17.98 -13.53
N GLU A 223 -5.07 -17.54 -12.79
CA GLU A 223 -4.95 -17.83 -11.35
C GLU A 223 -6.05 -17.20 -10.51
N ILE A 224 -6.50 -15.99 -10.85
CA ILE A 224 -7.67 -15.36 -10.23
C ILE A 224 -8.91 -16.24 -10.44
N ALA A 225 -9.13 -16.68 -11.67
CA ALA A 225 -10.27 -17.53 -12.02
C ALA A 225 -10.24 -18.89 -11.26
N VAL A 226 -9.07 -19.50 -11.18
CA VAL A 226 -8.86 -20.75 -10.44
C VAL A 226 -9.10 -20.57 -8.93
N GLY A 227 -8.67 -19.45 -8.35
CA GLY A 227 -8.95 -19.10 -6.95
C GLY A 227 -10.43 -18.87 -6.65
N GLY A 228 -11.17 -18.35 -7.62
CA GLY A 228 -12.64 -18.21 -7.60
C GLY A 228 -13.17 -17.08 -6.70
N GLY A 229 -12.34 -16.12 -6.33
CA GLY A 229 -12.73 -14.90 -5.61
C GLY A 229 -13.15 -13.77 -6.55
N ASP A 230 -13.91 -12.79 -6.03
CA ASP A 230 -14.24 -11.56 -6.76
C ASP A 230 -13.02 -10.62 -6.78
N CYS A 231 -12.11 -10.89 -7.69
CA CYS A 231 -10.84 -10.18 -7.78
C CYS A 231 -10.63 -9.52 -9.14
N VAL A 232 -9.95 -8.36 -9.11
CA VAL A 232 -9.46 -7.69 -10.31
C VAL A 232 -7.97 -7.40 -10.18
N VAL A 233 -7.29 -7.38 -11.31
CA VAL A 233 -5.89 -6.94 -11.38
C VAL A 233 -5.83 -5.42 -11.24
N ALA A 234 -4.94 -4.90 -10.41
CA ALA A 234 -4.72 -3.47 -10.27
C ALA A 234 -4.36 -2.83 -11.62
N GLU A 235 -4.93 -1.66 -11.89
CA GLU A 235 -4.61 -0.84 -13.05
C GLU A 235 -4.06 0.51 -12.59
N GLU A 236 -2.88 0.88 -13.11
CA GLU A 236 -2.28 2.17 -12.78
C GLU A 236 -3.12 3.33 -13.31
N ASN A 237 -3.15 4.43 -12.57
CA ASN A 237 -3.97 5.63 -12.81
C ASN A 237 -5.49 5.37 -12.79
N LYS A 238 -5.93 4.26 -12.21
CA LYS A 238 -7.34 3.93 -12.01
C LYS A 238 -7.78 4.16 -10.57
N THR A 239 -9.02 4.64 -10.42
CA THR A 239 -9.66 4.84 -9.13
C THR A 239 -10.81 3.84 -8.97
N TYR A 240 -10.86 3.20 -7.80
CA TYR A 240 -11.89 2.24 -7.41
C TYR A 240 -12.69 2.79 -6.24
N THR A 241 -13.98 2.49 -6.21
CA THR A 241 -14.87 2.83 -5.09
C THR A 241 -14.85 1.70 -4.05
N VAL A 242 -14.70 2.06 -2.79
CA VAL A 242 -14.80 1.15 -1.64
C VAL A 242 -16.26 0.89 -1.28
#